data_05c0be0a5e953f9dc1c2e97ee004ba22
#
_entry.id   05c0be0a5e953f9dc1c2e97ee004ba22
#
_cell.length_a   1.000
_cell.length_b   1.000
_cell.length_c   1.000
_cell.angle_alpha   90.00
_cell.angle_beta   90.00
_cell.angle_gamma   90.00
#
_symmetry.space_group_name_H-M   'P 1'
#
loop_
_entity.id
_entity.type
_entity.pdbx_description
1 polymer ?
#
loop_
_entity_poly.entity_id
_entity_poly.type
_entity_poly.pdbx_seq_one_letter_code
_entity_poly.pdbx_strand_id
1 'polypeptide(L)'
;MNHRGKEEKYLSVNTSKEIDVFYPDLNDGKIQWVHYDTTQSLVEICVFNKETIRAVNAACWDATEAFQMIREVSNRFLLRPGMDGYEDTIIRMRSDKPAAIGCSYLTLDRLEQFLEAGELLNSYCMRKFGCKANFSDLRKVDLGHKTLERGHTLRVYANLEDCHIGVYLDGKILGMRQFDSLREMNYTVLSELSFNDLTQLPEWAVAQHTDMKKQVNPVARIDYLDFRGKVVEHTEYMDETAFLTDLKNQLDCGVPLCVVLYRDQNGKTISRAFLNDLDTLPKGLFVEDSSHRKHQTVSPKRKEHEPER
;
A
#
# COMPACT_ATOMS: atom_id res chain seq x y z
N MET A 1 -4.40 9.58 41.06
CA MET A 1 -5.22 8.60 40.29
C MET A 1 -4.26 7.62 39.62
N ASN A 2 -4.20 6.40 40.14
CA ASN A 2 -3.30 5.38 39.62
C ASN A 2 -3.85 4.85 38.30
N HIS A 3 -3.23 5.21 37.16
CA HIS A 3 -3.34 4.46 35.93
C HIS A 3 -2.63 3.13 36.13
N ARG A 4 -3.31 2.13 36.68
CA ARG A 4 -2.94 0.74 36.46
C ARG A 4 -3.12 0.51 34.97
N GLY A 5 -2.01 0.35 34.25
CA GLY A 5 -2.02 -0.11 32.86
C GLY A 5 -2.85 -1.40 32.82
N LYS A 6 -3.83 -1.46 31.92
CA LYS A 6 -4.49 -2.73 31.60
C LYS A 6 -3.38 -3.65 31.09
N GLU A 7 -3.06 -4.71 31.84
CA GLU A 7 -2.22 -5.77 31.33
C GLU A 7 -2.95 -6.38 30.12
N GLU A 8 -2.30 -6.33 28.99
CA GLU A 8 -2.83 -6.95 27.76
C GLU A 8 -2.87 -8.46 27.95
N LYS A 9 -4.04 -9.07 27.68
CA LYS A 9 -4.26 -10.51 27.81
C LYS A 9 -3.86 -11.18 26.49
N TYR A 10 -2.65 -11.73 26.43
CA TYR A 10 -2.22 -12.50 25.25
C TYR A 10 -2.91 -13.85 25.20
N LEU A 11 -3.46 -14.20 24.05
CA LEU A 11 -4.24 -15.42 23.87
C LEU A 11 -3.38 -16.67 23.79
N SER A 12 -2.20 -16.63 23.18
CA SER A 12 -1.24 -17.71 23.23
C SER A 12 0.14 -17.30 22.71
N VAL A 13 1.08 -18.23 22.85
CA VAL A 13 2.42 -18.13 22.26
C VAL A 13 2.65 -19.38 21.44
N ASN A 14 2.96 -19.24 20.15
CA ASN A 14 3.33 -20.38 19.33
C ASN A 14 4.66 -20.97 19.81
N THR A 15 4.62 -22.24 20.15
CA THR A 15 5.78 -23.02 20.58
C THR A 15 6.10 -24.10 19.55
N SER A 16 7.21 -24.84 19.75
CA SER A 16 7.50 -26.01 18.90
C SER A 16 6.48 -27.15 19.06
N LYS A 17 5.66 -27.12 20.09
CA LYS A 17 4.68 -28.17 20.43
C LYS A 17 3.24 -27.74 20.15
N GLU A 18 2.98 -26.45 20.12
CA GLU A 18 1.65 -25.90 20.00
C GLU A 18 1.66 -24.79 18.95
N ILE A 19 0.66 -24.80 18.10
CA ILE A 19 0.48 -23.79 17.04
C ILE A 19 -0.94 -23.28 17.13
N ASP A 20 -1.08 -21.96 17.22
CA ASP A 20 -2.36 -21.26 17.26
C ASP A 20 -2.49 -20.34 16.07
N VAL A 21 -3.64 -20.40 15.41
CA VAL A 21 -3.96 -19.52 14.29
C VAL A 21 -5.40 -19.05 14.42
N PHE A 22 -5.61 -17.73 14.22
CA PHE A 22 -6.93 -17.12 14.22
C PHE A 22 -7.33 -16.77 12.79
N TYR A 23 -8.55 -17.15 12.43
CA TYR A 23 -9.17 -16.86 11.14
C TYR A 23 -10.38 -15.97 11.37
N PRO A 24 -10.22 -14.66 11.25
CA PRO A 24 -11.36 -13.75 11.37
C PRO A 24 -12.23 -13.83 10.13
N ASP A 25 -13.52 -14.13 10.34
CA ASP A 25 -14.57 -13.93 9.34
C ASP A 25 -15.26 -12.59 9.62
N LEU A 26 -14.71 -11.53 9.03
CA LEU A 26 -15.19 -10.17 9.24
C LEU A 26 -16.53 -9.88 8.54
N ASN A 27 -16.99 -10.76 7.64
CA ASN A 27 -18.32 -10.68 7.04
C ASN A 27 -19.41 -11.24 7.96
N ASP A 28 -19.08 -12.26 8.75
CA ASP A 28 -20.00 -12.95 9.67
C ASP A 28 -19.80 -12.53 11.14
N GLY A 29 -18.80 -11.70 11.42
CA GLY A 29 -18.52 -11.21 12.78
C GLY A 29 -18.03 -12.30 13.72
N LYS A 30 -17.35 -13.33 13.20
CA LYS A 30 -16.86 -14.48 13.96
C LYS A 30 -15.36 -14.64 13.82
N ILE A 31 -14.75 -15.29 14.80
CA ILE A 31 -13.36 -15.75 14.77
C ILE A 31 -13.35 -17.26 14.91
N GLN A 32 -12.65 -17.94 14.03
CA GLN A 32 -12.28 -19.32 14.16
C GLN A 32 -10.84 -19.38 14.71
N TRP A 33 -10.69 -19.82 15.95
CA TRP A 33 -9.39 -20.14 16.54
C TRP A 33 -9.09 -21.60 16.33
N VAL A 34 -7.95 -21.89 15.71
CA VAL A 34 -7.46 -23.25 15.49
C VAL A 34 -6.19 -23.45 16.32
N HIS A 35 -6.27 -24.35 17.29
CA HIS A 35 -5.16 -24.78 18.12
C HIS A 35 -4.72 -26.17 17.70
N TYR A 36 -3.42 -26.37 17.42
CA TYR A 36 -2.83 -27.65 17.08
C TYR A 36 -1.77 -28.05 18.10
N ASP A 37 -2.06 -29.10 18.89
CA ASP A 37 -1.08 -29.78 19.74
C ASP A 37 -0.35 -30.85 18.90
N THR A 38 0.91 -30.56 18.56
CA THR A 38 1.72 -31.47 17.74
C THR A 38 2.11 -32.74 18.48
N THR A 39 2.09 -32.72 19.81
CA THR A 39 2.50 -33.89 20.64
C THR A 39 1.38 -34.92 20.71
N GLN A 40 0.13 -34.47 20.73
CA GLN A 40 -1.06 -35.33 20.75
C GLN A 40 -1.67 -35.53 19.36
N SER A 41 -1.13 -34.86 18.35
CA SER A 41 -1.73 -34.81 17.02
C SER A 41 -3.21 -34.41 17.06
N LEU A 42 -3.52 -33.44 17.92
CA LEU A 42 -4.89 -32.99 18.18
C LEU A 42 -5.07 -31.58 17.64
N VAL A 43 -6.09 -31.37 16.82
CA VAL A 43 -6.55 -30.06 16.39
C VAL A 43 -7.82 -29.72 17.15
N GLU A 44 -7.84 -28.58 17.80
CA GLU A 44 -9.02 -28.00 18.44
C GLU A 44 -9.44 -26.74 17.66
N ILE A 45 -10.71 -26.65 17.34
CA ILE A 45 -11.28 -25.50 16.64
C ILE A 45 -12.36 -24.89 17.53
N CYS A 46 -12.19 -23.61 17.90
CA CYS A 46 -13.17 -22.84 18.64
C CYS A 46 -13.72 -21.72 17.75
N VAL A 47 -15.04 -21.59 17.69
CA VAL A 47 -15.69 -20.50 16.94
C VAL A 47 -16.43 -19.59 17.91
N PHE A 48 -16.10 -18.32 17.91
CA PHE A 48 -16.66 -17.32 18.83
C PHE A 48 -16.85 -15.97 18.15
N ASN A 49 -17.56 -15.08 18.82
CA ASN A 49 -17.92 -13.76 18.32
C ASN A 49 -17.49 -12.65 19.30
N LYS A 50 -17.84 -11.42 18.99
CA LYS A 50 -17.51 -10.23 19.78
C LYS A 50 -18.10 -10.28 21.20
N GLU A 51 -19.30 -10.80 21.35
CA GLU A 51 -19.97 -10.95 22.65
C GLU A 51 -19.20 -11.92 23.55
N THR A 52 -18.70 -13.03 22.97
CA THR A 52 -17.82 -13.97 23.68
C THR A 52 -16.55 -13.28 24.17
N ILE A 53 -15.88 -12.48 23.30
CA ILE A 53 -14.67 -11.74 23.67
C ILE A 53 -14.96 -10.79 24.84
N ARG A 54 -16.06 -10.04 24.79
CA ARG A 54 -16.45 -9.09 25.85
C ARG A 54 -16.74 -9.80 27.16
N ALA A 55 -17.44 -10.93 27.11
CA ALA A 55 -17.72 -11.73 28.30
C ALA A 55 -16.43 -12.26 28.94
N VAL A 56 -15.52 -12.77 28.13
CA VAL A 56 -14.21 -13.25 28.61
C VAL A 56 -13.36 -12.11 29.18
N ASN A 57 -13.31 -10.98 28.50
CA ASN A 57 -12.59 -9.79 28.98
C ASN A 57 -13.12 -9.25 30.32
N ALA A 58 -14.44 -9.37 30.55
CA ALA A 58 -15.06 -8.94 31.78
C ALA A 58 -14.83 -9.92 32.95
N ALA A 59 -14.69 -11.23 32.65
CA ALA A 59 -14.64 -12.30 33.66
C ALA A 59 -13.23 -12.74 34.02
N CYS A 60 -12.27 -12.65 33.08
CA CYS A 60 -10.92 -13.22 33.23
C CYS A 60 -9.86 -12.15 33.49
N TRP A 61 -8.89 -12.47 34.35
CA TRP A 61 -7.81 -11.57 34.72
C TRP A 61 -6.49 -11.89 33.98
N ASP A 62 -6.32 -13.14 33.55
CA ASP A 62 -5.13 -13.59 32.82
C ASP A 62 -5.45 -14.34 31.52
N ALA A 63 -4.43 -14.57 30.72
CA ALA A 63 -4.57 -15.23 29.42
C ALA A 63 -5.00 -16.70 29.55
N THR A 64 -4.54 -17.41 30.55
CA THR A 64 -4.84 -18.84 30.74
C THR A 64 -6.31 -19.05 31.03
N GLU A 65 -6.86 -18.25 31.95
CA GLU A 65 -8.31 -18.23 32.24
C GLU A 65 -9.13 -17.85 31.00
N ALA A 66 -8.66 -16.84 30.27
CA ALA A 66 -9.33 -16.38 29.06
C ALA A 66 -9.41 -17.49 27.98
N PHE A 67 -8.31 -18.23 27.79
CA PHE A 67 -8.28 -19.40 26.89
C PHE A 67 -9.26 -20.48 27.31
N GLN A 68 -9.22 -20.81 28.57
CA GLN A 68 -10.08 -21.85 29.13
C GLN A 68 -11.55 -21.47 28.97
N MET A 69 -11.90 -20.23 29.29
CA MET A 69 -13.25 -19.72 29.14
C MET A 69 -13.70 -19.68 27.68
N ILE A 70 -12.85 -19.28 26.73
CA ILE A 70 -13.19 -19.34 25.30
C ILE A 70 -13.52 -20.78 24.90
N ARG A 71 -12.73 -21.75 25.32
CA ARG A 71 -12.99 -23.18 25.05
C ARG A 71 -14.32 -23.67 25.62
N GLU A 72 -14.71 -23.17 26.79
CA GLU A 72 -15.95 -23.58 27.46
C GLU A 72 -17.21 -22.97 26.83
N VAL A 73 -17.13 -21.70 26.39
CA VAL A 73 -18.31 -20.98 25.89
C VAL A 73 -18.46 -20.97 24.38
N SER A 74 -17.42 -21.40 23.65
CA SER A 74 -17.40 -21.43 22.20
C SER A 74 -17.97 -22.72 21.61
N ASN A 75 -18.45 -22.67 20.36
CA ASN A 75 -18.67 -23.87 19.58
C ASN A 75 -17.31 -24.53 19.32
N ARG A 76 -17.12 -25.72 19.88
CA ARG A 76 -15.83 -26.41 19.92
C ARG A 76 -15.86 -27.72 19.13
N PHE A 77 -14.86 -27.92 18.28
CA PHE A 77 -14.67 -29.13 17.49
C PHE A 77 -13.26 -29.69 17.74
N LEU A 78 -13.17 -31.01 17.86
CA LEU A 78 -11.90 -31.72 18.01
C LEU A 78 -11.67 -32.60 16.80
N LEU A 79 -10.51 -32.47 16.15
CA LEU A 79 -10.10 -33.29 15.03
C LEU A 79 -8.86 -34.09 15.38
N ARG A 80 -8.82 -35.36 14.95
CA ARG A 80 -7.69 -36.29 15.10
C ARG A 80 -7.31 -36.89 13.76
N PRO A 81 -6.10 -37.44 13.60
CA PRO A 81 -5.70 -38.14 12.38
C PRO A 81 -6.76 -39.15 11.94
N GLY A 82 -7.10 -39.12 10.65
CA GLY A 82 -8.13 -39.97 10.06
C GLY A 82 -9.56 -39.44 10.16
N MET A 83 -9.80 -38.35 10.87
CA MET A 83 -11.08 -37.64 10.82
C MET A 83 -11.15 -36.73 9.60
N ASP A 84 -12.36 -36.61 9.06
CA ASP A 84 -12.61 -35.69 7.94
C ASP A 84 -12.24 -34.23 8.31
N GLY A 85 -11.54 -33.53 7.42
CA GLY A 85 -11.06 -32.17 7.63
C GLY A 85 -9.80 -32.01 8.48
N TYR A 86 -9.24 -33.09 9.07
CA TYR A 86 -8.01 -32.97 9.88
C TYR A 86 -6.81 -32.50 9.05
N GLU A 87 -6.51 -33.23 7.96
CA GLU A 87 -5.36 -32.91 7.10
C GLU A 87 -5.52 -31.55 6.42
N ASP A 88 -6.71 -31.23 5.96
CA ASP A 88 -7.01 -29.94 5.32
C ASP A 88 -6.79 -28.77 6.28
N THR A 89 -7.15 -28.95 7.57
CA THR A 89 -6.96 -27.95 8.59
C THR A 89 -5.46 -27.72 8.84
N ILE A 90 -4.65 -28.78 8.94
CA ILE A 90 -3.22 -28.66 9.13
C ILE A 90 -2.55 -28.01 7.93
N ILE A 91 -2.91 -28.41 6.71
CA ILE A 91 -2.41 -27.81 5.49
C ILE A 91 -2.75 -26.31 5.45
N ARG A 92 -3.99 -25.96 5.81
CA ARG A 92 -4.44 -24.57 5.90
C ARG A 92 -3.61 -23.77 6.91
N MET A 93 -3.38 -24.30 8.12
CA MET A 93 -2.56 -23.64 9.15
C MET A 93 -1.13 -23.38 8.70
N ARG A 94 -0.54 -24.34 7.97
CA ARG A 94 0.85 -24.27 7.50
C ARG A 94 1.04 -23.35 6.29
N SER A 95 -0.02 -23.07 5.54
CA SER A 95 0.06 -22.29 4.30
C SER A 95 0.12 -20.78 4.51
N ASP A 96 0.16 -20.29 5.75
CA ASP A 96 0.21 -18.86 6.13
C ASP A 96 -0.62 -17.96 5.21
N LYS A 97 -1.91 -18.21 5.16
CA LYS A 97 -2.79 -17.38 4.32
C LYS A 97 -2.89 -15.97 4.90
N PRO A 98 -2.90 -14.93 4.04
CA PRO A 98 -3.01 -13.53 4.46
C PRO A 98 -4.23 -13.22 5.33
N ALA A 99 -5.28 -14.03 5.25
CA ALA A 99 -6.48 -13.89 6.07
C ALA A 99 -6.35 -14.48 7.50
N ALA A 100 -5.25 -15.18 7.81
CA ALA A 100 -5.00 -15.77 9.10
C ALA A 100 -4.02 -14.91 9.91
N ILE A 101 -4.20 -14.88 11.22
CA ILE A 101 -3.33 -14.14 12.14
C ILE A 101 -2.59 -15.16 12.99
N GLY A 102 -1.26 -15.20 12.85
CA GLY A 102 -0.38 -15.95 13.76
C GLY A 102 -0.32 -15.27 15.12
N CYS A 103 -0.21 -16.05 16.21
CA CYS A 103 -0.63 -15.54 17.49
C CYS A 103 0.48 -15.25 18.51
N SER A 104 1.70 -15.04 18.14
CA SER A 104 2.76 -14.75 19.12
C SER A 104 2.49 -13.54 20.02
N TYR A 105 1.63 -12.61 19.60
CA TYR A 105 1.33 -11.36 20.32
C TYR A 105 -0.11 -10.87 20.14
N LEU A 106 -1.06 -11.75 19.88
CA LEU A 106 -2.45 -11.37 19.68
C LEU A 106 -3.17 -11.25 21.03
N THR A 107 -3.91 -10.16 21.22
CA THR A 107 -4.74 -9.90 22.40
C THR A 107 -6.22 -10.05 22.09
N LEU A 108 -7.03 -10.29 23.13
CA LEU A 108 -8.50 -10.29 22.98
C LEU A 108 -9.02 -8.93 22.49
N ASP A 109 -8.44 -7.84 22.98
CA ASP A 109 -8.79 -6.49 22.53
C ASP A 109 -8.51 -6.30 21.03
N ARG A 110 -7.42 -6.88 20.51
CA ARG A 110 -7.13 -6.82 19.08
C ARG A 110 -8.13 -7.63 18.25
N LEU A 111 -8.52 -8.83 18.72
CA LEU A 111 -9.57 -9.61 18.07
C LEU A 111 -10.92 -8.89 18.05
N GLU A 112 -11.28 -8.24 19.16
CA GLU A 112 -12.49 -7.41 19.23
C GLU A 112 -12.45 -6.27 18.21
N GLN A 113 -11.31 -5.58 18.12
CA GLN A 113 -11.11 -4.50 17.15
C GLN A 113 -11.25 -4.97 15.70
N PHE A 114 -10.76 -6.16 15.34
CA PHE A 114 -10.98 -6.74 14.01
C PHE A 114 -12.45 -6.96 13.71
N LEU A 115 -13.22 -7.52 14.65
CA LEU A 115 -14.65 -7.73 14.46
C LEU A 115 -15.41 -6.40 14.35
N GLU A 116 -15.08 -5.41 15.18
CA GLU A 116 -15.62 -4.05 15.07
C GLU A 116 -15.27 -3.43 13.70
N ALA A 117 -14.02 -3.61 13.23
CA ALA A 117 -13.60 -3.13 11.92
C ALA A 117 -14.45 -3.73 10.80
N GLY A 118 -14.71 -5.04 10.85
CA GLY A 118 -15.56 -5.72 9.88
C GLY A 118 -16.97 -5.12 9.80
N GLU A 119 -17.63 -4.92 10.94
CA GLU A 119 -18.97 -4.32 11.02
C GLU A 119 -18.99 -2.89 10.46
N LEU A 120 -18.04 -2.06 10.88
CA LEU A 120 -17.98 -0.66 10.50
C LEU A 120 -17.62 -0.49 9.01
N LEU A 121 -16.65 -1.23 8.51
CA LEU A 121 -16.24 -1.16 7.11
C LEU A 121 -17.32 -1.72 6.18
N ASN A 122 -17.99 -2.81 6.54
CA ASN A 122 -19.15 -3.31 5.79
C ASN A 122 -20.28 -2.26 5.74
N SER A 123 -20.58 -1.64 6.87
CA SER A 123 -21.60 -0.58 6.94
C SER A 123 -21.22 0.64 6.09
N TYR A 124 -19.94 1.02 6.09
CA TYR A 124 -19.40 2.08 5.24
C TYR A 124 -19.52 1.74 3.76
N CYS A 125 -19.03 0.55 3.35
CA CYS A 125 -19.05 0.12 1.96
C CYS A 125 -20.47 0.01 1.40
N MET A 126 -21.40 -0.53 2.18
CA MET A 126 -22.83 -0.59 1.80
C MET A 126 -23.41 0.80 1.53
N ARG A 127 -23.09 1.80 2.35
CA ARG A 127 -23.58 3.16 2.17
C ARG A 127 -22.93 3.88 0.98
N LYS A 128 -21.63 3.67 0.76
CA LYS A 128 -20.85 4.40 -0.25
C LYS A 128 -20.85 3.73 -1.61
N PHE A 129 -20.84 2.41 -1.66
CA PHE A 129 -20.65 1.62 -2.88
C PHE A 129 -21.76 0.61 -3.15
N GLY A 130 -22.69 0.39 -2.20
CA GLY A 130 -23.76 -0.58 -2.33
C GLY A 130 -23.33 -2.05 -2.24
N CYS A 131 -22.14 -2.34 -1.74
CA CYS A 131 -21.58 -3.69 -1.57
C CYS A 131 -20.85 -3.82 -0.23
N LYS A 132 -20.60 -5.06 0.22
CA LYS A 132 -19.75 -5.31 1.38
C LYS A 132 -18.27 -5.14 1.03
N ALA A 133 -17.45 -4.88 2.04
CA ALA A 133 -15.99 -4.92 1.90
C ALA A 133 -15.52 -6.34 1.57
N ASN A 134 -14.40 -6.45 0.85
CA ASN A 134 -13.79 -7.74 0.56
C ASN A 134 -12.62 -7.99 1.51
N PHE A 135 -12.79 -8.91 2.46
CA PHE A 135 -11.82 -9.30 3.48
C PHE A 135 -11.02 -10.57 3.12
N SER A 136 -10.87 -10.91 1.86
CA SER A 136 -10.09 -12.08 1.45
C SER A 136 -8.61 -12.00 1.87
N ASP A 137 -8.11 -10.79 2.08
CA ASP A 137 -6.75 -10.49 2.56
C ASP A 137 -6.80 -9.30 3.54
N LEU A 138 -6.40 -9.52 4.80
CA LEU A 138 -6.41 -8.47 5.83
C LEU A 138 -5.41 -7.34 5.56
N ARG A 139 -4.36 -7.58 4.76
CA ARG A 139 -3.38 -6.57 4.35
C ARG A 139 -3.87 -5.73 3.17
N LYS A 140 -4.86 -6.23 2.42
CA LYS A 140 -5.39 -5.53 1.26
C LYS A 140 -6.90 -5.70 1.18
N VAL A 141 -7.61 -5.10 2.12
CA VAL A 141 -9.07 -5.09 2.13
C VAL A 141 -9.57 -4.09 1.10
N ASP A 142 -10.29 -4.56 0.09
CA ASP A 142 -10.94 -3.70 -0.90
C ASP A 142 -12.21 -3.12 -0.29
N LEU A 143 -12.22 -1.81 -0.07
CA LEU A 143 -13.37 -1.07 0.46
C LEU A 143 -14.33 -0.61 -0.63
N GLY A 144 -13.95 -0.74 -1.90
CA GLY A 144 -14.76 -0.39 -3.03
C GLY A 144 -14.12 0.64 -3.96
N HIS A 145 -14.85 0.95 -5.03
CA HIS A 145 -14.42 1.92 -6.02
C HIS A 145 -15.59 2.77 -6.52
N LYS A 146 -15.27 3.94 -7.04
CA LYS A 146 -16.22 4.82 -7.71
C LYS A 146 -15.62 5.42 -8.96
N THR A 147 -16.39 5.42 -10.04
CA THR A 147 -16.07 6.19 -11.23
C THR A 147 -16.44 7.65 -10.99
N LEU A 148 -15.47 8.53 -11.14
CA LEU A 148 -15.61 9.98 -11.04
C LEU A 148 -16.01 10.57 -12.39
N GLU A 149 -16.32 11.86 -12.41
CA GLU A 149 -16.47 12.62 -13.64
C GLU A 149 -15.20 12.49 -14.51
N ARG A 150 -15.38 12.45 -15.83
CA ARG A 150 -14.32 12.18 -16.84
C ARG A 150 -13.76 10.75 -16.86
N GLY A 151 -14.45 9.78 -16.22
CA GLY A 151 -14.11 8.37 -16.32
C GLY A 151 -12.96 7.89 -15.42
N HIS A 152 -12.42 8.74 -14.54
CA HIS A 152 -11.41 8.33 -13.57
C HIS A 152 -11.99 7.38 -12.54
N THR A 153 -11.23 6.37 -12.14
CA THR A 153 -11.63 5.41 -11.10
C THR A 153 -10.90 5.67 -9.81
N LEU A 154 -11.65 6.01 -8.77
CA LEU A 154 -11.16 6.12 -7.40
C LEU A 154 -11.40 4.81 -6.67
N ARG A 155 -10.37 4.25 -6.03
CA ARG A 155 -10.44 3.00 -5.25
C ARG A 155 -9.80 3.19 -3.89
N VAL A 156 -10.35 2.51 -2.88
CA VAL A 156 -9.85 2.57 -1.51
C VAL A 156 -9.51 1.17 -1.03
N TYR A 157 -8.35 1.04 -0.44
CA TYR A 157 -7.91 -0.16 0.26
C TYR A 157 -7.58 0.17 1.72
N ALA A 158 -7.88 -0.76 2.61
CA ALA A 158 -7.41 -0.73 3.98
C ALA A 158 -6.50 -1.92 4.26
N ASN A 159 -5.48 -1.70 5.08
CA ASN A 159 -4.68 -2.75 5.69
C ASN A 159 -5.02 -2.80 7.17
N LEU A 160 -5.68 -3.89 7.61
CA LEU A 160 -6.14 -4.04 8.99
C LEU A 160 -5.00 -4.48 9.93
N GLU A 161 -3.95 -5.14 9.41
CA GLU A 161 -2.79 -5.51 10.22
C GLU A 161 -1.98 -4.26 10.60
N ASP A 162 -1.69 -3.41 9.62
CA ASP A 162 -0.84 -2.23 9.77
C ASP A 162 -1.64 -0.94 10.01
N CYS A 163 -2.97 -1.02 10.16
CA CYS A 163 -3.85 0.12 10.42
C CYS A 163 -3.62 1.29 9.45
N HIS A 164 -3.65 1.07 8.15
CA HIS A 164 -3.57 2.16 7.18
C HIS A 164 -4.65 2.10 6.10
N ILE A 165 -4.95 3.26 5.52
CA ILE A 165 -5.85 3.41 4.38
C ILE A 165 -5.07 4.02 3.23
N GLY A 166 -5.20 3.42 2.04
CA GLY A 166 -4.69 3.94 0.78
C GLY A 166 -5.82 4.33 -0.18
N VAL A 167 -5.69 5.47 -0.79
CA VAL A 167 -6.59 5.97 -1.84
C VAL A 167 -5.85 5.97 -3.17
N TYR A 168 -6.47 5.43 -4.20
CA TYR A 168 -5.87 5.23 -5.51
C TYR A 168 -6.73 5.88 -6.60
N LEU A 169 -6.10 6.53 -7.54
CA LEU A 169 -6.72 7.08 -8.75
C LEU A 169 -6.14 6.36 -9.97
N ASP A 170 -6.99 5.71 -10.76
CA ASP A 170 -6.58 4.94 -11.96
C ASP A 170 -5.44 3.94 -11.67
N GLY A 171 -5.50 3.29 -10.50
CA GLY A 171 -4.51 2.32 -10.06
C GLY A 171 -3.22 2.90 -9.48
N LYS A 172 -3.05 4.23 -9.49
CA LYS A 172 -1.89 4.90 -8.87
C LYS A 172 -2.26 5.43 -7.50
N ILE A 173 -1.34 5.33 -6.55
CA ILE A 173 -1.55 5.84 -5.20
C ILE A 173 -1.76 7.37 -5.24
N LEU A 174 -2.85 7.82 -4.65
CA LEU A 174 -3.20 9.22 -4.51
C LEU A 174 -2.78 9.77 -3.15
N GLY A 175 -2.99 8.97 -2.12
CA GLY A 175 -2.57 9.24 -0.76
C GLY A 175 -2.69 8.02 0.11
N MET A 176 -1.99 8.02 1.24
CA MET A 176 -2.03 6.96 2.24
C MET A 176 -1.85 7.58 3.63
N ARG A 177 -2.58 7.05 4.61
CA ARG A 177 -2.44 7.45 6.01
C ARG A 177 -2.33 6.22 6.90
N GLN A 178 -1.36 6.26 7.80
CA GLN A 178 -1.19 5.34 8.92
C GLN A 178 -2.00 5.86 10.12
N PHE A 179 -2.59 4.97 10.88
CA PHE A 179 -3.38 5.25 12.08
C PHE A 179 -2.83 4.49 13.27
N ASP A 180 -3.03 5.02 14.46
CA ASP A 180 -2.55 4.39 15.70
C ASP A 180 -3.38 3.16 16.09
N SER A 181 -4.61 3.06 15.58
CA SER A 181 -5.51 1.93 15.88
C SER A 181 -6.51 1.67 14.75
N LEU A 182 -7.03 0.44 14.71
CA LEU A 182 -8.15 0.08 13.82
C LEU A 182 -9.40 0.93 14.10
N ARG A 183 -9.64 1.31 15.34
CA ARG A 183 -10.80 2.13 15.71
C ARG A 183 -10.67 3.54 15.14
N GLU A 184 -9.51 4.16 15.23
CA GLU A 184 -9.24 5.47 14.62
C GLU A 184 -9.37 5.41 13.10
N MET A 185 -8.75 4.40 12.47
CA MET A 185 -8.84 4.19 11.03
C MET A 185 -10.30 4.06 10.57
N ASN A 186 -11.11 3.27 11.25
CA ASN A 186 -12.51 3.07 10.90
C ASN A 186 -13.33 4.35 11.04
N TYR A 187 -13.07 5.15 12.08
CA TYR A 187 -13.71 6.46 12.24
C TYR A 187 -13.41 7.37 11.06
N THR A 188 -12.15 7.46 10.64
CA THR A 188 -11.72 8.26 9.48
C THR A 188 -12.41 7.81 8.18
N VAL A 189 -12.46 6.50 7.91
CA VAL A 189 -13.18 5.98 6.74
C VAL A 189 -14.65 6.38 6.75
N LEU A 190 -15.27 6.36 7.91
CA LEU A 190 -16.70 6.66 8.05
C LEU A 190 -17.04 8.15 7.92
N SER A 191 -16.15 9.03 8.40
CA SER A 191 -16.43 10.45 8.56
C SER A 191 -15.78 11.34 7.49
N GLU A 192 -14.55 11.05 7.08
CA GLU A 192 -13.75 11.96 6.27
C GLU A 192 -13.77 11.64 4.76
N LEU A 193 -13.87 10.36 4.37
CA LEU A 193 -13.79 9.99 2.97
C LEU A 193 -15.10 10.26 2.24
N SER A 194 -15.09 11.24 1.34
CA SER A 194 -16.11 11.48 0.32
C SER A 194 -15.57 11.06 -1.05
N PHE A 195 -16.39 10.43 -1.87
CA PHE A 195 -16.00 9.93 -3.20
C PHE A 195 -16.76 10.61 -4.33
N ASN A 196 -17.41 11.74 -4.06
CA ASN A 196 -18.19 12.42 -5.09
C ASN A 196 -17.28 13.09 -6.14
N ASP A 197 -16.21 13.71 -5.67
CA ASP A 197 -15.13 14.23 -6.50
C ASP A 197 -13.80 14.29 -5.70
N LEU A 198 -12.69 14.63 -6.40
CA LEU A 198 -11.36 14.72 -5.78
C LEU A 198 -11.22 15.91 -4.81
N THR A 199 -12.07 16.94 -4.94
CA THR A 199 -11.99 18.14 -4.11
C THR A 199 -12.59 17.93 -2.73
N GLN A 200 -13.37 16.85 -2.54
CA GLN A 200 -14.00 16.50 -1.28
C GLN A 200 -13.20 15.45 -0.49
N LEU A 201 -12.07 15.00 -1.03
CA LEU A 201 -11.18 14.11 -0.30
C LEU A 201 -10.39 14.89 0.75
N PRO A 202 -10.08 14.27 1.90
CA PRO A 202 -9.22 14.90 2.90
C PRO A 202 -7.81 15.15 2.34
N GLU A 203 -7.13 16.14 2.87
CA GLU A 203 -5.82 16.57 2.38
C GLU A 203 -4.80 15.42 2.29
N TRP A 204 -4.75 14.56 3.30
CA TRP A 204 -3.85 13.40 3.28
C TRP A 204 -4.14 12.42 2.14
N ALA A 205 -5.40 12.33 1.66
CA ALA A 205 -5.76 11.44 0.57
C ALA A 205 -5.40 12.00 -0.82
N VAL A 206 -5.06 13.29 -0.90
CA VAL A 206 -4.63 13.96 -2.14
C VAL A 206 -3.19 14.45 -2.09
N ALA A 207 -2.51 14.32 -0.95
CA ALA A 207 -1.17 14.84 -0.74
C ALA A 207 -0.17 14.34 -1.79
N GLN A 208 -0.16 13.03 -2.04
CA GLN A 208 0.72 12.45 -3.05
C GLN A 208 0.32 12.81 -4.48
N HIS A 209 -0.95 13.11 -4.74
CA HIS A 209 -1.35 13.61 -6.05
C HIS A 209 -0.87 15.05 -6.29
N THR A 210 -0.83 15.85 -5.25
CA THR A 210 -0.26 17.20 -5.29
C THR A 210 1.27 17.11 -5.43
N ASP A 211 1.90 16.16 -4.75
CA ASP A 211 3.31 15.84 -4.92
C ASP A 211 3.60 15.10 -6.23
N MET A 212 2.68 14.32 -6.76
CA MET A 212 2.75 13.74 -8.12
C MET A 212 2.43 14.77 -9.21
N LYS A 213 1.65 15.82 -8.92
CA LYS A 213 1.57 17.02 -9.77
C LYS A 213 2.82 17.88 -9.62
N LYS A 214 3.52 17.78 -8.48
CA LYS A 214 4.86 18.32 -8.22
C LYS A 214 5.98 17.33 -8.50
N GLN A 215 5.76 16.03 -8.61
CA GLN A 215 6.50 15.14 -9.49
C GLN A 215 6.06 15.47 -10.93
N VAL A 216 6.16 16.74 -11.23
CA VAL A 216 6.32 17.27 -12.54
C VAL A 216 7.35 16.35 -13.16
N ASN A 217 6.98 15.65 -14.21
CA ASN A 217 7.93 14.99 -15.07
C ASN A 217 9.11 15.92 -15.21
N PRO A 218 10.34 15.44 -15.05
CA PRO A 218 11.48 16.30 -15.11
C PRO A 218 11.39 17.16 -16.37
N VAL A 219 11.61 18.46 -16.25
CA VAL A 219 11.60 19.37 -17.41
C VAL A 219 12.75 19.04 -18.33
N ALA A 220 13.85 18.50 -17.74
CA ALA A 220 15.02 18.10 -18.47
C ALA A 220 15.78 17.00 -17.72
N ARG A 221 16.65 16.30 -18.45
CA ARG A 221 17.64 15.36 -17.93
C ARG A 221 18.99 15.62 -18.63
N ILE A 222 20.07 15.59 -17.89
CA ILE A 222 21.43 15.56 -18.42
C ILE A 222 21.93 14.12 -18.31
N ASP A 223 22.27 13.53 -19.45
CA ASP A 223 22.96 12.25 -19.54
C ASP A 223 24.48 12.51 -19.69
N TYR A 224 25.29 12.04 -18.76
CA TYR A 224 26.74 12.09 -18.83
C TYR A 224 27.25 10.90 -19.64
N LEU A 225 28.11 11.17 -20.59
CA LEU A 225 28.55 10.17 -21.55
C LEU A 225 30.03 9.78 -21.30
N ASP A 226 30.35 8.51 -21.46
CA ASP A 226 31.72 8.05 -21.55
C ASP A 226 32.33 8.40 -22.95
N PHE A 227 33.62 8.13 -23.11
CA PHE A 227 34.33 8.35 -24.37
C PHE A 227 33.79 7.53 -25.56
N ARG A 228 32.90 6.54 -25.29
CA ARG A 228 32.22 5.75 -26.31
C ARG A 228 30.82 6.26 -26.60
N GLY A 229 30.38 7.35 -25.94
CA GLY A 229 29.04 7.91 -26.05
C GLY A 229 27.97 7.12 -25.32
N LYS A 230 28.34 6.23 -24.39
CA LYS A 230 27.41 5.50 -23.55
C LYS A 230 27.10 6.34 -22.31
N VAL A 231 25.82 6.39 -21.94
CA VAL A 231 25.36 7.03 -20.70
C VAL A 231 25.92 6.26 -19.49
N VAL A 232 26.70 6.93 -18.66
CA VAL A 232 27.29 6.39 -17.42
C VAL A 232 26.51 6.84 -16.19
N GLU A 233 25.92 8.03 -16.25
CA GLU A 233 25.15 8.64 -15.19
C GLU A 233 24.11 9.59 -15.78
N HIS A 234 23.08 9.95 -15.03
CA HIS A 234 22.14 11.00 -15.41
C HIS A 234 21.63 11.77 -14.19
N THR A 235 21.25 13.03 -14.44
CA THR A 235 20.60 13.90 -13.44
C THR A 235 19.31 14.43 -14.03
N GLU A 236 18.21 14.33 -13.29
CA GLU A 236 16.90 14.85 -13.65
C GLU A 236 16.63 16.18 -12.95
N TYR A 237 16.04 17.13 -13.69
CA TYR A 237 15.74 18.48 -13.20
C TYR A 237 14.24 18.74 -13.26
N MET A 238 13.69 19.18 -12.15
CA MET A 238 12.29 19.55 -12.01
C MET A 238 12.04 21.05 -12.29
N ASP A 239 13.11 21.81 -12.37
CA ASP A 239 13.14 23.26 -12.52
C ASP A 239 14.10 23.65 -13.64
N GLU A 240 13.62 24.56 -14.53
CA GLU A 240 14.41 25.04 -15.68
C GLU A 240 15.65 25.84 -15.27
N THR A 241 15.53 26.63 -14.22
CA THR A 241 16.64 27.48 -13.74
C THR A 241 17.78 26.63 -13.18
N ALA A 242 17.43 25.62 -12.37
CA ALA A 242 18.40 24.65 -11.84
C ALA A 242 19.07 23.88 -12.96
N PHE A 243 18.30 23.42 -13.95
CA PHE A 243 18.83 22.74 -15.14
C PHE A 243 19.81 23.60 -15.92
N LEU A 244 19.44 24.85 -16.27
CA LEU A 244 20.29 25.73 -17.05
C LEU A 244 21.57 26.12 -16.32
N THR A 245 21.48 26.29 -15.00
CA THR A 245 22.67 26.62 -14.17
C THR A 245 23.65 25.45 -14.15
N ASP A 246 23.17 24.23 -13.94
CA ASP A 246 24.04 23.07 -13.91
C ASP A 246 24.58 22.72 -15.29
N LEU A 247 23.75 22.79 -16.33
CA LEU A 247 24.16 22.57 -17.71
C LEU A 247 25.32 23.52 -18.09
N LYS A 248 25.23 24.81 -17.74
CA LYS A 248 26.29 25.78 -17.98
C LYS A 248 27.60 25.36 -17.29
N ASN A 249 27.50 24.98 -16.00
CA ASN A 249 28.69 24.56 -15.25
C ASN A 249 29.35 23.32 -15.87
N GLN A 250 28.55 22.35 -16.32
CA GLN A 250 29.05 21.13 -16.93
C GLN A 250 29.72 21.39 -18.30
N LEU A 251 29.12 22.25 -19.12
CA LEU A 251 29.68 22.62 -20.42
C LEU A 251 30.98 23.43 -20.26
N ASP A 252 31.05 24.33 -19.28
CA ASP A 252 32.25 25.06 -18.94
C ASP A 252 33.40 24.13 -18.49
N CYS A 253 33.05 22.96 -17.93
CA CYS A 253 34.04 21.92 -17.60
C CYS A 253 34.42 21.02 -18.79
N GLY A 254 33.83 21.20 -19.97
CA GLY A 254 34.11 20.43 -21.18
C GLY A 254 33.66 18.96 -21.14
N VAL A 255 32.66 18.65 -20.34
CA VAL A 255 32.11 17.29 -20.22
C VAL A 255 31.17 17.00 -21.41
N PRO A 256 31.33 15.86 -22.12
CA PRO A 256 30.40 15.49 -23.18
C PRO A 256 29.05 15.10 -22.60
N LEU A 257 27.99 15.78 -23.03
CA LEU A 257 26.64 15.66 -22.50
C LEU A 257 25.63 15.32 -23.58
N CYS A 258 24.57 14.61 -23.18
CA CYS A 258 23.34 14.51 -23.93
C CYS A 258 22.19 15.08 -23.10
N VAL A 259 21.52 16.12 -23.59
CA VAL A 259 20.37 16.72 -22.95
C VAL A 259 19.09 16.10 -23.48
N VAL A 260 18.24 15.67 -22.59
CA VAL A 260 16.91 15.15 -22.87
C VAL A 260 15.87 16.10 -22.27
N LEU A 261 14.97 16.56 -23.06
CA LEU A 261 13.95 17.52 -22.66
C LEU A 261 12.58 16.88 -22.64
N TYR A 262 11.85 17.13 -21.59
CA TYR A 262 10.52 16.61 -21.42
C TYR A 262 9.48 17.75 -21.46
N ARG A 263 8.33 17.53 -22.07
CA ARG A 263 7.26 18.53 -22.14
C ARG A 263 5.89 18.01 -21.79
N ASP A 264 5.67 16.74 -21.78
CA ASP A 264 4.38 16.22 -21.43
C ASP A 264 4.34 15.72 -19.99
N GLN A 265 3.13 15.63 -19.44
CA GLN A 265 2.88 15.15 -18.08
C GLN A 265 3.21 13.67 -17.90
N ASN A 266 3.52 12.95 -18.98
CA ASN A 266 3.84 11.53 -19.02
C ASN A 266 5.34 11.27 -19.17
N GLY A 267 6.19 12.29 -19.10
CA GLY A 267 7.64 12.18 -19.26
C GLY A 267 8.07 11.85 -20.69
N LYS A 268 7.21 12.08 -21.69
CA LYS A 268 7.55 11.82 -23.08
C LYS A 268 8.62 12.77 -23.55
N THR A 269 9.74 12.22 -23.99
CA THR A 269 10.84 12.98 -24.57
C THR A 269 10.37 13.73 -25.81
N ILE A 270 10.56 15.04 -25.83
CA ILE A 270 10.28 15.88 -26.99
C ILE A 270 11.51 16.14 -27.83
N SER A 271 12.63 16.37 -27.16
CA SER A 271 13.87 16.73 -27.80
C SER A 271 15.04 16.07 -27.08
N ARG A 272 16.01 15.63 -27.87
CA ARG A 272 17.27 15.10 -27.40
C ARG A 272 18.38 15.73 -28.21
N ALA A 273 19.38 16.30 -27.54
CA ALA A 273 20.51 16.96 -28.19
C ALA A 273 21.80 16.57 -27.51
N PHE A 274 22.85 16.31 -28.32
CA PHE A 274 24.21 16.25 -27.85
C PHE A 274 24.77 17.65 -27.87
N LEU A 275 25.28 18.13 -26.75
CA LEU A 275 25.76 19.49 -26.60
C LEU A 275 27.26 19.48 -26.32
N ASN A 276 27.98 20.38 -27.02
CA ASN A 276 29.38 20.67 -26.74
C ASN A 276 29.56 22.08 -26.15
N ASP A 277 28.56 22.94 -26.32
CA ASP A 277 28.53 24.31 -25.81
C ASP A 277 27.06 24.80 -25.63
N LEU A 278 26.91 25.94 -24.94
CA LEU A 278 25.61 26.54 -24.66
C LEU A 278 24.88 27.10 -25.89
N ASP A 279 25.66 27.49 -26.92
CA ASP A 279 25.09 28.09 -28.13
C ASP A 279 24.35 27.08 -28.99
N THR A 280 24.57 25.80 -28.74
CA THR A 280 23.85 24.70 -29.41
C THR A 280 22.50 24.40 -28.79
N LEU A 281 22.13 25.00 -27.66
CA LEU A 281 20.80 24.86 -27.07
C LEU A 281 19.75 25.49 -27.98
N PRO A 282 18.70 24.76 -28.38
CA PRO A 282 17.64 25.31 -29.20
C PRO A 282 16.97 26.49 -28.48
N LYS A 283 16.94 27.66 -29.10
CA LYS A 283 16.29 28.87 -28.54
C LYS A 283 14.81 28.61 -28.35
N GLY A 284 14.27 29.01 -27.23
CA GLY A 284 12.84 28.88 -26.89
C GLY A 284 12.41 27.48 -26.45
N LEU A 285 13.32 26.70 -25.92
CA LEU A 285 13.10 25.32 -25.53
C LEU A 285 12.01 25.11 -24.47
N PHE A 286 11.85 26.05 -23.56
CA PHE A 286 10.91 26.02 -22.45
C PHE A 286 9.76 27.02 -22.59
N VAL A 287 9.62 27.68 -23.76
CA VAL A 287 8.49 28.60 -23.98
C VAL A 287 7.21 27.78 -24.15
N GLU A 288 6.20 28.10 -23.35
CA GLU A 288 4.83 27.63 -23.50
C GLU A 288 4.24 28.12 -24.85
N ASP A 289 4.47 27.35 -25.88
CA ASP A 289 3.74 27.56 -27.13
C ASP A 289 2.94 26.30 -27.44
N SER A 290 1.68 26.37 -27.13
CA SER A 290 0.70 25.28 -27.16
C SER A 290 0.27 24.85 -28.56
N SER A 291 0.82 25.41 -29.61
CA SER A 291 0.43 25.07 -30.97
C SER A 291 1.64 24.85 -31.89
N HIS A 292 1.75 23.62 -32.35
CA HIS A 292 2.55 23.22 -33.50
C HIS A 292 4.08 23.24 -33.41
N ARG A 293 4.68 22.29 -32.66
CA ARG A 293 6.04 21.87 -33.00
C ARG A 293 6.08 20.41 -33.43
N LYS A 294 6.39 20.22 -34.71
CA LYS A 294 6.82 18.94 -35.28
C LYS A 294 8.07 18.47 -34.55
N HIS A 295 8.13 17.21 -34.19
CA HIS A 295 9.29 16.58 -33.59
C HIS A 295 10.53 16.86 -34.47
N GLN A 296 11.45 17.65 -33.97
CA GLN A 296 12.78 17.74 -34.56
C GLN A 296 13.70 16.78 -33.81
N THR A 297 13.87 15.61 -34.36
CA THR A 297 14.96 14.71 -34.00
C THR A 297 16.23 15.23 -34.67
N VAL A 298 17.08 15.88 -33.92
CA VAL A 298 18.40 16.26 -34.39
C VAL A 298 19.28 15.02 -34.24
N SER A 299 19.40 14.24 -35.29
CA SER A 299 20.43 13.20 -35.38
C SER A 299 21.78 13.85 -35.61
N PRO A 300 22.85 13.48 -34.93
CA PRO A 300 24.17 14.00 -35.20
C PRO A 300 24.59 13.60 -36.62
N LYS A 301 24.90 14.56 -37.46
CA LYS A 301 25.51 14.30 -38.78
C LYS A 301 26.82 13.57 -38.52
N ARG A 302 26.89 12.32 -38.88
CA ARG A 302 28.11 11.54 -38.96
C ARG A 302 29.00 12.25 -40.00
N LYS A 303 30.12 12.83 -39.58
CA LYS A 303 31.18 13.24 -40.52
C LYS A 303 31.71 11.97 -41.12
N GLU A 304 31.46 11.75 -42.41
CA GLU A 304 32.17 10.75 -43.21
C GLU A 304 33.65 11.12 -43.23
N HIS A 305 34.48 10.26 -42.67
CA HIS A 305 35.89 10.30 -42.91
C HIS A 305 36.12 9.83 -44.33
N GLU A 306 36.56 10.74 -45.22
CA GLU A 306 37.19 10.37 -46.48
C GLU A 306 38.50 9.62 -46.16
N PRO A 307 38.77 8.50 -46.82
CA PRO A 307 40.04 7.84 -46.69
C PRO A 307 41.07 8.61 -47.48
N GLU A 308 42.11 9.11 -46.79
CA GLU A 308 43.32 9.60 -47.47
C GLU A 308 43.99 8.47 -48.22
N ARG A 309 44.37 8.82 -49.44
CA ARG A 309 45.17 7.96 -50.33
C ARG A 309 46.65 7.97 -49.96
#